data_50e0b0fe5b18b22865df9bf8bddbcf22
#
_entry.id   50e0b0fe5b18b22865df9bf8bddbcf22
#
_cell.length_a   1.000
_cell.length_b   1.000
_cell.length_c   1.000
_cell.angle_alpha   90.00
_cell.angle_beta   90.00
_cell.angle_gamma   90.00
#
_symmetry.space_group_name_H-M   'P 1'
#
loop_
_entity.id
_entity.type
_entity.pdbx_description
1 polymer ?
#
loop_
_entity_poly.entity_id
_entity_poly.type
_entity_poly.pdbx_seq_one_letter_code
_entity_poly.pdbx_strand_id
1 'polypeptide(L)'
;MIVKNVEKKEDNTLTFQVESDAAEFEAAVNAAYLKNKHSINIPGFRKGKAPRAVVEGMYGAEVFYQDAMDELAPKAFEQGVTENDVKFVGAPSIVDVNVTDDKTVAYTFSVTLYPEVTLGQYKGLSAERYPAEVDKDEIGYELEAARKRNSRKVDVEREAQMGDVANIDFDGYLNGERFDGGKAEAYDLELGSGSFVPGFEEQIVGMNIGDEKDIDITFPENYAPELAGKAVVFKIKLNNLSVNELPELDDEFAKDNGFDTLDEYKADVKADLEKRKTEQRDGEVRADLMHKAIGNMTVAVPEVMVKEKAEEIIRNYARNFGVTDNSIPMDKLCEMLGLNEEAMKTSIMPAAEAQVKNDLLLEAIVAAEGFAPTEEETEEYIAKTAEKLGAKAEELKQYFGVDFIAEEQKKEMASNIIFDTAIITEAAPEEKAEEKAEETEKEAE
;
A
#
# COMPACT_ATOMS: atom_id res chain seq x y z
N MET A 1 43.00 -6.42 5.70
CA MET A 1 42.35 -5.28 6.41
C MET A 1 42.17 -5.62 7.89
N ILE A 2 42.07 -4.62 8.79
CA ILE A 2 41.95 -4.82 10.26
C ILE A 2 40.81 -3.94 10.75
N VAL A 3 39.89 -4.52 11.53
CA VAL A 3 38.77 -3.79 12.14
C VAL A 3 39.22 -3.22 13.48
N LYS A 4 38.91 -1.94 13.74
CA LYS A 4 39.26 -1.21 14.95
C LYS A 4 38.13 -0.32 15.40
N ASN A 5 38.19 0.18 16.65
CA ASN A 5 37.31 1.25 17.15
C ASN A 5 35.81 1.02 16.94
N VAL A 6 35.33 -0.17 17.35
CA VAL A 6 33.90 -0.51 17.26
C VAL A 6 33.19 0.17 18.44
N GLU A 7 32.26 1.06 18.15
CA GLU A 7 31.51 1.83 19.16
C GLU A 7 30.00 1.82 18.84
N LYS A 8 29.20 1.30 19.76
CA LYS A 8 27.72 1.35 19.70
C LYS A 8 27.26 2.62 20.43
N LYS A 9 26.49 3.47 19.74
CA LYS A 9 25.90 4.69 20.28
C LYS A 9 24.49 4.46 20.81
N GLU A 10 24.00 5.38 21.62
CA GLU A 10 22.65 5.30 22.23
C GLU A 10 21.52 5.39 21.21
N ASP A 11 21.76 5.99 20.04
CA ASP A 11 20.81 6.14 18.94
C ASP A 11 20.68 4.91 18.04
N ASN A 12 21.10 3.75 18.52
CA ASN A 12 21.14 2.49 17.79
C ASN A 12 22.08 2.50 16.56
N THR A 13 23.05 3.41 16.54
CA THR A 13 24.07 3.52 15.51
C THR A 13 25.34 2.82 15.94
N LEU A 14 25.96 2.04 15.06
CA LEU A 14 27.27 1.44 15.24
C LEU A 14 28.27 2.16 14.35
N THR A 15 29.35 2.65 14.94
CA THR A 15 30.51 3.12 14.18
C THR A 15 31.65 2.13 14.34
N PHE A 16 32.34 1.81 13.25
CA PHE A 16 33.52 0.98 13.24
C PHE A 16 34.50 1.46 12.21
N GLN A 17 35.80 1.24 12.48
CA GLN A 17 36.87 1.63 11.60
C GLN A 17 37.53 0.39 10.99
N VAL A 18 37.77 0.44 9.69
CA VAL A 18 38.49 -0.62 8.96
C VAL A 18 39.71 -0.01 8.30
N GLU A 19 40.88 -0.54 8.61
CA GLU A 19 42.17 -0.08 8.10
C GLU A 19 42.71 -1.10 7.07
N SER A 20 42.95 -0.63 5.85
CA SER A 20 43.64 -1.41 4.83
C SER A 20 45.14 -1.27 4.98
N ASP A 21 45.92 -2.29 4.64
CA ASP A 21 47.34 -2.15 4.62
C ASP A 21 47.87 -1.47 3.33
N ALA A 22 49.16 -1.06 3.36
CA ALA A 22 49.78 -0.33 2.25
C ALA A 22 49.80 -1.16 0.95
N ALA A 23 49.84 -2.50 1.03
CA ALA A 23 49.92 -3.38 -0.15
C ALA A 23 48.50 -3.45 -0.81
N GLU A 24 47.46 -3.53 -0.02
CA GLU A 24 46.04 -3.47 -0.49
C GLU A 24 45.76 -2.14 -1.17
N PHE A 25 46.16 -1.02 -0.55
CA PHE A 25 45.99 0.31 -1.13
C PHE A 25 46.77 0.50 -2.43
N GLU A 26 48.05 0.05 -2.47
CA GLU A 26 48.88 0.16 -3.66
C GLU A 26 48.32 -0.69 -4.82
N ALA A 27 47.74 -1.86 -4.52
CA ALA A 27 47.02 -2.67 -5.50
C ALA A 27 45.79 -1.96 -6.06
N ALA A 28 44.98 -1.29 -5.20
CA ALA A 28 43.84 -0.54 -5.61
C ALA A 28 44.21 0.72 -6.43
N VAL A 29 45.27 1.45 -6.05
CA VAL A 29 45.78 2.58 -6.83
C VAL A 29 46.24 2.12 -8.22
N ASN A 30 46.87 0.92 -8.32
CA ASN A 30 47.24 0.36 -9.63
C ASN A 30 46.02 -0.04 -10.46
N ALA A 31 44.99 -0.60 -9.85
CA ALA A 31 43.72 -0.88 -10.51
C ALA A 31 43.04 0.38 -11.03
N ALA A 32 42.97 1.44 -10.19
CA ALA A 32 42.46 2.75 -10.55
C ALA A 32 43.19 3.36 -11.75
N TYR A 33 44.55 3.29 -11.74
CA TYR A 33 45.33 3.71 -12.89
C TYR A 33 44.96 2.91 -14.14
N LEU A 34 44.89 1.58 -14.07
CA LEU A 34 44.55 0.74 -15.23
C LEU A 34 43.18 1.06 -15.81
N LYS A 35 42.21 1.37 -14.97
CA LYS A 35 40.87 1.79 -15.34
C LYS A 35 40.87 3.15 -16.03
N ASN A 36 41.61 4.12 -15.48
CA ASN A 36 41.56 5.51 -15.92
C ASN A 36 42.59 5.91 -16.98
N LYS A 37 43.65 5.11 -17.19
CA LYS A 37 44.75 5.44 -18.14
C LYS A 37 44.31 5.81 -19.57
N HIS A 38 43.14 5.31 -19.99
CA HIS A 38 42.62 5.59 -21.32
C HIS A 38 41.91 6.95 -21.44
N SER A 39 41.53 7.57 -20.30
CA SER A 39 40.94 8.91 -20.26
C SER A 39 42.02 10.02 -20.13
N ILE A 40 43.19 9.67 -19.60
CA ILE A 40 44.26 10.64 -19.32
C ILE A 40 45.12 10.89 -20.57
N ASN A 41 45.34 12.17 -20.85
CA ASN A 41 46.17 12.63 -21.96
C ASN A 41 47.50 13.24 -21.44
N ILE A 42 48.61 12.60 -21.75
CA ILE A 42 49.95 13.04 -21.33
C ILE A 42 50.77 13.50 -22.54
N PRO A 43 51.28 14.72 -22.56
CA PRO A 43 52.14 15.19 -23.64
C PRO A 43 53.34 14.24 -23.83
N GLY A 44 53.62 13.85 -25.06
CA GLY A 44 54.70 12.91 -25.41
C GLY A 44 54.35 11.42 -25.35
N PHE A 45 53.15 11.06 -24.89
CA PHE A 45 52.66 9.66 -24.90
C PHE A 45 51.38 9.51 -25.69
N ARG A 46 51.26 8.35 -26.36
CA ARG A 46 49.99 7.97 -26.95
C ARG A 46 48.95 7.73 -25.82
N LYS A 47 47.73 8.18 -26.01
CA LYS A 47 46.60 8.03 -25.06
C LYS A 47 46.51 6.60 -24.49
N GLY A 48 46.55 6.44 -23.20
CA GLY A 48 46.50 5.16 -22.48
C GLY A 48 47.84 4.39 -22.46
N LYS A 49 48.95 4.97 -22.91
CA LYS A 49 50.29 4.33 -22.91
C LYS A 49 51.32 5.00 -21.99
N ALA A 50 50.98 6.09 -21.33
CA ALA A 50 51.85 6.71 -20.34
C ALA A 50 51.94 5.79 -19.10
N PRO A 51 53.15 5.44 -18.60
CA PRO A 51 53.31 4.70 -17.36
C PRO A 51 52.74 5.46 -16.16
N ARG A 52 52.26 4.73 -15.13
CA ARG A 52 51.71 5.29 -13.92
C ARG A 52 52.58 6.36 -13.27
N ALA A 53 53.89 6.06 -13.11
CA ALA A 53 54.86 6.97 -12.55
C ALA A 53 54.95 8.33 -13.28
N VAL A 54 54.72 8.35 -14.59
CA VAL A 54 54.70 9.60 -15.37
C VAL A 54 53.41 10.40 -15.13
N VAL A 55 52.27 9.73 -14.97
CA VAL A 55 50.99 10.36 -14.65
C VAL A 55 51.06 10.96 -13.26
N GLU A 56 51.51 10.21 -12.25
CA GLU A 56 51.71 10.65 -10.88
C GLU A 56 52.73 11.81 -10.77
N GLY A 57 53.78 11.77 -11.59
CA GLY A 57 54.78 12.86 -11.66
C GLY A 57 54.20 14.19 -12.18
N MET A 58 53.19 14.12 -13.05
CA MET A 58 52.56 15.33 -13.62
C MET A 58 51.37 15.83 -12.82
N TYR A 59 50.53 14.93 -12.30
CA TYR A 59 49.28 15.26 -11.62
C TYR A 59 49.29 15.09 -10.10
N GLY A 60 50.42 14.59 -9.55
CA GLY A 60 50.56 14.25 -8.15
C GLY A 60 50.30 12.76 -7.87
N ALA A 61 50.92 12.24 -6.80
CA ALA A 61 50.77 10.85 -6.39
C ALA A 61 49.31 10.48 -6.03
N GLU A 62 48.52 11.47 -5.63
CA GLU A 62 47.17 11.31 -5.13
C GLU A 62 46.10 11.23 -6.25
N VAL A 63 46.49 11.37 -7.53
CA VAL A 63 45.58 11.45 -8.67
C VAL A 63 44.66 10.23 -8.79
N PHE A 64 45.06 9.06 -8.26
CA PHE A 64 44.28 7.82 -8.28
C PHE A 64 43.74 7.40 -6.91
N TYR A 65 43.97 8.21 -5.85
CA TYR A 65 43.63 7.83 -4.48
C TYR A 65 42.13 7.75 -4.30
N GLN A 66 41.36 8.72 -4.84
CA GLN A 66 39.91 8.70 -4.74
C GLN A 66 39.31 7.42 -5.36
N ASP A 67 39.69 7.10 -6.59
CA ASP A 67 39.20 5.89 -7.27
C ASP A 67 39.63 4.61 -6.55
N ALA A 68 40.83 4.60 -5.97
CA ALA A 68 41.34 3.47 -5.18
C ALA A 68 40.55 3.31 -3.86
N MET A 69 40.24 4.42 -3.19
CA MET A 69 39.43 4.41 -1.98
C MET A 69 38.00 3.95 -2.27
N ASP A 70 37.40 4.43 -3.37
CA ASP A 70 36.06 4.03 -3.77
C ASP A 70 35.98 2.52 -4.12
N GLU A 71 37.08 1.91 -4.65
CA GLU A 71 37.16 0.47 -4.92
C GLU A 71 37.36 -0.38 -3.66
N LEU A 72 38.07 0.17 -2.66
CA LEU A 72 38.34 -0.55 -1.41
C LEU A 72 37.19 -0.46 -0.41
N ALA A 73 36.42 0.63 -0.41
CA ALA A 73 35.38 0.88 0.57
C ALA A 73 34.37 -0.25 0.71
N PRO A 74 33.81 -0.85 -0.38
CA PRO A 74 32.89 -1.99 -0.25
C PRO A 74 33.51 -3.20 0.45
N LYS A 75 34.77 -3.52 0.14
CA LYS A 75 35.49 -4.64 0.73
C LYS A 75 35.78 -4.42 2.21
N ALA A 76 36.18 -3.18 2.55
CA ALA A 76 36.40 -2.78 3.92
C ALA A 76 35.10 -2.85 4.75
N PHE A 77 34.00 -2.40 4.16
CA PHE A 77 32.68 -2.48 4.80
C PHE A 77 32.27 -3.94 5.05
N GLU A 78 32.33 -4.80 4.02
CA GLU A 78 31.99 -6.22 4.13
C GLU A 78 32.78 -6.93 5.22
N GLN A 79 34.08 -6.65 5.32
CA GLN A 79 34.91 -7.21 6.38
C GLN A 79 34.49 -6.70 7.76
N GLY A 80 34.23 -5.39 7.89
CA GLY A 80 33.78 -4.79 9.15
C GLY A 80 32.47 -5.39 9.66
N VAL A 81 31.51 -5.60 8.77
CA VAL A 81 30.22 -6.22 9.08
C VAL A 81 30.39 -7.70 9.47
N THR A 82 31.18 -8.44 8.69
CA THR A 82 31.38 -9.88 8.90
C THR A 82 32.11 -10.18 10.22
N GLU A 83 33.18 -9.44 10.53
CA GLU A 83 33.97 -9.65 11.76
C GLU A 83 33.19 -9.32 13.03
N ASN A 84 32.23 -8.41 12.96
CA ASN A 84 31.43 -7.99 14.11
C ASN A 84 30.05 -8.65 14.17
N ASP A 85 29.69 -9.51 13.22
CA ASP A 85 28.35 -10.14 13.10
C ASP A 85 27.23 -9.09 13.18
N VAL A 86 27.39 -7.98 12.44
CA VAL A 86 26.48 -6.82 12.51
C VAL A 86 25.29 -7.03 11.62
N LYS A 87 24.09 -7.04 12.23
CA LYS A 87 22.82 -6.88 11.50
C LYS A 87 22.48 -5.39 11.48
N PHE A 88 22.33 -4.82 10.30
CA PHE A 88 22.05 -3.40 10.10
C PHE A 88 20.87 -3.18 9.16
N VAL A 89 20.32 -1.97 9.19
CA VAL A 89 19.23 -1.50 8.32
C VAL A 89 19.64 -0.24 7.60
N GLY A 90 19.05 -0.02 6.43
CA GLY A 90 19.36 1.12 5.59
C GLY A 90 20.73 1.07 4.93
N ALA A 91 21.09 2.14 4.26
CA ALA A 91 22.37 2.26 3.60
C ALA A 91 23.49 2.65 4.60
N PRO A 92 24.68 2.00 4.54
CA PRO A 92 25.80 2.41 5.34
C PRO A 92 26.32 3.79 4.92
N SER A 93 26.84 4.54 5.87
CA SER A 93 27.51 5.82 5.60
C SER A 93 28.99 5.74 5.93
N ILE A 94 29.81 6.39 5.09
CA ILE A 94 31.23 6.62 5.37
C ILE A 94 31.32 7.97 6.08
N VAL A 95 31.72 7.94 7.35
CA VAL A 95 31.83 9.15 8.18
C VAL A 95 33.17 9.85 7.94
N ASP A 96 34.23 9.06 7.78
CA ASP A 96 35.59 9.56 7.57
C ASP A 96 36.42 8.59 6.77
N VAL A 97 37.31 9.10 5.95
CA VAL A 97 38.35 8.35 5.24
C VAL A 97 39.68 9.06 5.40
N ASN A 98 40.64 8.40 5.98
CA ASN A 98 41.95 8.96 6.22
C ASN A 98 43.04 8.09 5.58
N VAL A 99 43.91 8.73 4.80
CA VAL A 99 45.10 8.07 4.21
C VAL A 99 46.33 8.53 5.04
N THR A 100 47.01 7.56 5.65
CA THR A 100 48.19 7.83 6.46
C THR A 100 49.45 7.99 5.60
N ASP A 101 50.51 8.58 6.22
CA ASP A 101 51.81 8.72 5.54
C ASP A 101 52.41 7.38 5.12
N ASP A 102 52.06 6.29 5.82
CA ASP A 102 52.49 4.92 5.53
C ASP A 102 51.64 4.26 4.40
N LYS A 103 50.75 5.04 3.74
CA LYS A 103 49.87 4.58 2.70
C LYS A 103 48.87 3.49 3.16
N THR A 104 48.47 3.54 4.41
CA THR A 104 47.28 2.79 4.89
C THR A 104 46.04 3.66 4.79
N VAL A 105 44.91 3.08 4.51
CA VAL A 105 43.64 3.81 4.43
C VAL A 105 42.72 3.33 5.54
N ALA A 106 42.26 4.26 6.37
CA ALA A 106 41.32 4.01 7.43
C ALA A 106 39.93 4.55 7.05
N TYR A 107 38.97 3.69 6.95
CA TYR A 107 37.56 4.02 6.72
C TYR A 107 36.83 3.97 8.04
N THR A 108 36.06 5.00 8.35
CA THR A 108 35.11 4.99 9.46
C THR A 108 33.69 4.89 8.91
N PHE A 109 33.09 3.73 9.13
CA PHE A 109 31.71 3.48 8.73
C PHE A 109 30.75 3.74 9.88
N SER A 110 29.54 4.16 9.52
CA SER A 110 28.41 4.26 10.43
C SER A 110 27.22 3.51 9.84
N VAL A 111 26.61 2.64 10.63
CA VAL A 111 25.44 1.86 10.26
C VAL A 111 24.38 1.96 11.35
N THR A 112 23.12 1.93 10.96
CA THR A 112 22.02 1.79 11.90
C THR A 112 21.79 0.31 12.19
N LEU A 113 21.89 -0.08 13.46
CA LEU A 113 21.70 -1.47 13.85
C LEU A 113 20.23 -1.91 13.69
N TYR A 114 20.04 -3.17 13.35
CA TYR A 114 18.73 -3.79 13.46
C TYR A 114 18.26 -3.73 14.92
N PRO A 115 17.00 -3.30 15.19
CA PRO A 115 16.56 -3.07 16.56
C PRO A 115 16.41 -4.35 17.35
N GLU A 116 16.82 -4.34 18.61
CA GLU A 116 16.59 -5.43 19.55
C GLU A 116 15.17 -5.31 20.12
N VAL A 117 14.37 -6.36 19.96
CA VAL A 117 12.99 -6.43 20.48
C VAL A 117 12.97 -7.16 21.82
N THR A 118 12.42 -6.50 22.82
CA THR A 118 12.09 -7.16 24.10
C THR A 118 10.59 -7.48 24.10
N LEU A 119 10.24 -8.77 24.00
CA LEU A 119 8.85 -9.23 24.05
C LEU A 119 8.26 -8.99 25.44
N GLY A 120 7.06 -8.42 25.48
CA GLY A 120 6.20 -8.44 26.65
C GLY A 120 5.21 -9.62 26.61
N GLN A 121 4.05 -9.45 27.22
CA GLN A 121 2.99 -10.44 27.14
C GLN A 121 2.35 -10.41 25.76
N TYR A 122 2.40 -11.53 25.03
CA TYR A 122 1.74 -11.74 23.74
C TYR A 122 0.81 -12.96 23.72
N LYS A 123 0.87 -13.85 24.75
CA LYS A 123 -0.05 -14.98 24.97
C LYS A 123 -1.05 -14.66 26.06
N GLY A 124 -2.27 -15.19 25.94
CA GLY A 124 -3.32 -15.01 26.94
C GLY A 124 -3.80 -13.57 27.06
N LEU A 125 -3.72 -12.80 25.99
CA LEU A 125 -4.29 -11.46 25.92
C LEU A 125 -5.81 -11.56 25.89
N SER A 126 -6.50 -10.59 26.49
CA SER A 126 -7.97 -10.51 26.44
C SER A 126 -8.44 -9.61 25.32
N ALA A 127 -9.46 -10.04 24.61
CA ALA A 127 -10.16 -9.23 23.61
C ALA A 127 -11.67 -9.44 23.70
N GLU A 128 -12.44 -8.45 23.28
CA GLU A 128 -13.89 -8.57 23.16
C GLU A 128 -14.25 -8.81 21.69
N ARG A 129 -15.17 -9.76 21.47
CA ARG A 129 -15.72 -10.04 20.14
C ARG A 129 -17.20 -9.69 20.15
N TYR A 130 -17.59 -8.80 19.28
CA TYR A 130 -19.00 -8.49 19.08
C TYR A 130 -19.70 -9.61 18.29
N PRO A 131 -20.96 -9.91 18.60
CA PRO A 131 -21.72 -10.94 17.89
C PRO A 131 -21.88 -10.58 16.41
N ALA A 132 -21.80 -11.61 15.55
CA ALA A 132 -21.99 -11.47 14.11
C ALA A 132 -23.47 -11.70 13.74
N GLU A 133 -24.39 -11.06 14.47
CA GLU A 133 -25.81 -11.17 14.19
C GLU A 133 -26.18 -10.48 12.88
N VAL A 134 -27.00 -11.15 12.06
CA VAL A 134 -27.53 -10.63 10.81
C VAL A 134 -28.99 -10.21 11.02
N ASP A 135 -29.27 -8.95 10.78
CA ASP A 135 -30.63 -8.41 10.86
C ASP A 135 -31.43 -8.82 9.59
N LYS A 136 -32.76 -8.86 9.77
CA LYS A 136 -33.68 -9.11 8.64
C LYS A 136 -33.62 -8.02 7.58
N ASP A 137 -33.36 -6.81 7.99
CA ASP A 137 -33.25 -5.66 7.09
C ASP A 137 -32.01 -5.80 6.18
N GLU A 138 -30.89 -6.32 6.69
CA GLU A 138 -29.67 -6.59 5.90
C GLU A 138 -29.90 -7.66 4.83
N ILE A 139 -30.64 -8.72 5.18
CA ILE A 139 -31.05 -9.73 4.19
C ILE A 139 -31.94 -9.08 3.13
N GLY A 140 -32.87 -8.20 3.56
CA GLY A 140 -33.71 -7.43 2.66
C GLY A 140 -32.91 -6.56 1.68
N TYR A 141 -31.89 -5.85 2.17
CA TYR A 141 -31.00 -5.02 1.34
C TYR A 141 -30.23 -5.84 0.30
N GLU A 142 -29.69 -6.99 0.68
CA GLU A 142 -28.96 -7.86 -0.28
C GLU A 142 -29.92 -8.43 -1.35
N LEU A 143 -31.13 -8.82 -0.96
CA LEU A 143 -32.15 -9.30 -1.91
C LEU A 143 -32.60 -8.18 -2.87
N GLU A 144 -32.78 -6.95 -2.37
CA GLU A 144 -33.13 -5.81 -3.23
C GLU A 144 -31.94 -5.43 -4.14
N ALA A 145 -30.71 -5.53 -3.67
CA ALA A 145 -29.53 -5.34 -4.50
C ALA A 145 -29.45 -6.40 -5.61
N ALA A 146 -29.73 -7.66 -5.28
CA ALA A 146 -29.81 -8.75 -6.26
C ALA A 146 -30.96 -8.51 -7.27
N ARG A 147 -32.12 -8.07 -6.79
CA ARG A 147 -33.28 -7.72 -7.60
C ARG A 147 -32.97 -6.59 -8.60
N LYS A 148 -32.26 -5.54 -8.15
CA LYS A 148 -31.78 -4.46 -9.02
C LYS A 148 -30.80 -4.95 -10.08
N ARG A 149 -29.87 -5.83 -9.72
CA ARG A 149 -28.90 -6.43 -10.69
C ARG A 149 -29.60 -7.26 -11.77
N ASN A 150 -30.71 -7.91 -11.44
CA ASN A 150 -31.53 -8.75 -12.35
C ASN A 150 -32.67 -7.96 -12.99
N SER A 151 -32.72 -6.64 -12.88
CA SER A 151 -33.72 -5.80 -13.51
C SER A 151 -33.63 -5.85 -15.03
N ARG A 152 -34.78 -5.77 -15.70
CA ARG A 152 -34.90 -5.73 -17.16
C ARG A 152 -35.25 -4.32 -17.61
N LYS A 153 -34.52 -3.79 -18.56
CA LYS A 153 -34.89 -2.52 -19.20
C LYS A 153 -36.05 -2.76 -20.14
N VAL A 154 -37.15 -2.08 -19.91
CA VAL A 154 -38.35 -2.10 -20.74
C VAL A 154 -38.61 -0.70 -21.29
N ASP A 155 -38.63 -0.57 -22.61
CA ASP A 155 -38.92 0.71 -23.26
C ASP A 155 -40.34 1.17 -23.01
N VAL A 156 -40.54 2.43 -22.72
CA VAL A 156 -41.85 3.02 -22.46
C VAL A 156 -42.06 4.28 -23.29
N GLU A 157 -43.30 4.43 -23.83
CA GLU A 157 -43.70 5.58 -24.64
C GLU A 157 -44.64 6.50 -23.81
N ARG A 158 -44.05 7.25 -22.90
CA ARG A 158 -44.71 8.25 -22.04
C ARG A 158 -43.74 9.38 -21.65
N GLU A 159 -44.26 10.36 -20.94
CA GLU A 159 -43.42 11.39 -20.32
C GLU A 159 -42.45 10.77 -19.28
N ALA A 160 -41.20 11.29 -19.24
CA ALA A 160 -40.17 10.89 -18.33
C ALA A 160 -40.58 11.15 -16.86
N GLN A 161 -40.34 10.18 -15.99
CA GLN A 161 -40.64 10.22 -14.55
C GLN A 161 -39.38 9.90 -13.75
N MET A 162 -39.40 10.27 -12.46
CA MET A 162 -38.32 9.84 -11.54
C MET A 162 -38.27 8.32 -11.47
N GLY A 163 -37.06 7.74 -11.50
CA GLY A 163 -36.82 6.29 -11.55
C GLY A 163 -36.71 5.70 -12.94
N ASP A 164 -37.00 6.47 -14.00
CA ASP A 164 -36.81 6.01 -15.40
C ASP A 164 -35.35 6.12 -15.81
N VAL A 165 -34.94 5.29 -16.77
CA VAL A 165 -33.65 5.40 -17.43
C VAL A 165 -33.85 6.17 -18.75
N ALA A 166 -33.42 7.41 -18.76
CA ALA A 166 -33.48 8.30 -19.92
C ALA A 166 -32.20 8.13 -20.74
N ASN A 167 -32.33 7.72 -22.03
CA ASN A 167 -31.25 7.77 -22.99
C ASN A 167 -31.20 9.16 -23.60
N ILE A 168 -30.15 9.92 -23.27
CA ILE A 168 -30.03 11.32 -23.63
C ILE A 168 -28.75 11.61 -24.41
N ASP A 169 -28.85 12.60 -25.30
CA ASP A 169 -27.71 13.34 -25.77
C ASP A 169 -27.64 14.65 -24.99
N PHE A 170 -26.46 15.06 -24.55
CA PHE A 170 -26.28 16.35 -23.91
C PHE A 170 -25.03 17.08 -24.37
N ASP A 171 -25.09 18.40 -24.38
CA ASP A 171 -24.02 19.28 -24.83
C ASP A 171 -23.98 20.52 -23.93
N GLY A 172 -22.93 20.66 -23.10
CA GLY A 172 -22.79 21.70 -22.10
C GLY A 172 -22.04 22.92 -22.58
N TYR A 173 -22.54 24.09 -22.26
CA TYR A 173 -22.00 25.40 -22.64
C TYR A 173 -21.77 26.28 -21.42
N LEU A 174 -20.54 26.77 -21.25
CA LEU A 174 -20.19 27.81 -20.27
C LEU A 174 -19.97 29.14 -21.05
N ASN A 175 -20.77 30.16 -20.75
CA ASN A 175 -20.72 31.44 -21.44
C ASN A 175 -20.82 31.34 -22.98
N GLY A 176 -21.51 30.33 -23.51
CA GLY A 176 -21.71 30.11 -24.94
C GLY A 176 -20.61 29.28 -25.61
N GLU A 177 -19.58 28.87 -24.89
CA GLU A 177 -18.51 27.99 -25.36
C GLU A 177 -18.64 26.60 -24.74
N ARG A 178 -18.37 25.55 -25.51
CA ARG A 178 -18.35 24.17 -25.02
C ARG A 178 -17.19 23.96 -24.04
N PHE A 179 -17.43 23.19 -23.01
CA PHE A 179 -16.38 22.79 -22.07
C PHE A 179 -16.09 21.27 -22.11
N ASP A 180 -14.87 20.89 -21.76
CA ASP A 180 -14.44 19.50 -21.76
C ASP A 180 -15.22 18.70 -20.73
N GLY A 181 -15.67 17.49 -21.13
CA GLY A 181 -16.50 16.62 -20.29
C GLY A 181 -18.00 16.99 -20.27
N GLY A 182 -18.41 18.08 -20.94
CA GLY A 182 -19.81 18.52 -21.01
C GLY A 182 -20.64 17.88 -22.12
N LYS A 183 -20.10 16.91 -22.91
CA LYS A 183 -20.81 16.28 -24.02
C LYS A 183 -20.83 14.77 -23.93
N ALA A 184 -22.01 14.18 -24.15
CA ALA A 184 -22.14 12.76 -24.46
C ALA A 184 -23.32 12.53 -25.40
N GLU A 185 -23.30 11.43 -26.12
CA GLU A 185 -24.36 10.95 -27.02
C GLU A 185 -24.82 9.56 -26.55
N ALA A 186 -26.11 9.30 -26.61
CA ALA A 186 -26.76 8.04 -26.20
C ALA A 186 -26.36 7.60 -24.75
N TYR A 187 -26.31 8.56 -23.84
CA TYR A 187 -25.99 8.28 -22.44
C TYR A 187 -27.24 7.83 -21.67
N ASP A 188 -27.17 6.68 -21.00
CA ASP A 188 -28.23 6.19 -20.13
C ASP A 188 -28.14 6.82 -18.75
N LEU A 189 -29.10 7.65 -18.39
CA LEU A 189 -29.19 8.32 -17.11
C LEU A 189 -30.45 7.86 -16.35
N GLU A 190 -30.24 7.28 -15.18
CA GLU A 190 -31.37 6.97 -14.27
C GLU A 190 -31.79 8.26 -13.54
N LEU A 191 -33.03 8.70 -13.77
CA LEU A 191 -33.57 9.92 -13.21
C LEU A 191 -33.86 9.75 -11.70
N GLY A 192 -33.20 10.54 -10.85
CA GLY A 192 -33.27 10.43 -9.40
C GLY A 192 -32.08 9.66 -8.80
N SER A 193 -31.10 9.24 -9.62
CA SER A 193 -29.88 8.57 -9.13
C SER A 193 -28.92 9.53 -8.41
N GLY A 194 -29.01 10.83 -8.66
CA GLY A 194 -28.06 11.83 -8.18
C GLY A 194 -26.67 11.72 -8.84
N SER A 195 -26.56 11.03 -9.98
CA SER A 195 -25.33 10.86 -10.71
C SER A 195 -24.87 12.14 -11.42
N PHE A 196 -25.80 13.04 -11.67
CA PHE A 196 -25.55 14.35 -12.26
C PHE A 196 -25.65 15.47 -11.23
N VAL A 197 -25.25 16.65 -11.63
CA VAL A 197 -25.33 17.84 -10.80
C VAL A 197 -26.79 18.13 -10.38
N PRO A 198 -27.03 18.59 -9.14
CA PRO A 198 -28.38 18.88 -8.66
C PRO A 198 -29.16 19.79 -9.60
N GLY A 199 -30.42 19.45 -9.88
CA GLY A 199 -31.28 20.18 -10.77
C GLY A 199 -31.20 19.73 -12.23
N PHE A 200 -30.31 18.80 -12.59
CA PHE A 200 -30.18 18.29 -13.98
C PHE A 200 -31.27 17.24 -14.27
N GLU A 201 -31.37 16.24 -13.40
CA GLU A 201 -32.28 15.10 -13.57
C GLU A 201 -33.75 15.54 -13.45
N GLU A 202 -34.04 16.45 -12.52
CA GLU A 202 -35.38 16.96 -12.29
C GLU A 202 -35.94 17.75 -13.50
N GLN A 203 -35.07 18.39 -14.27
CA GLN A 203 -35.49 19.16 -15.45
C GLN A 203 -35.78 18.27 -16.67
N ILE A 204 -35.34 17.00 -16.67
CA ILE A 204 -35.66 16.02 -17.70
C ILE A 204 -37.06 15.40 -17.45
N VAL A 205 -37.49 15.34 -16.20
CA VAL A 205 -38.81 14.85 -15.85
C VAL A 205 -39.89 15.64 -16.62
N GLY A 206 -40.84 14.93 -17.23
CA GLY A 206 -41.91 15.49 -18.05
C GLY A 206 -41.57 15.71 -19.52
N MET A 207 -40.33 15.38 -19.96
CA MET A 207 -39.98 15.37 -21.39
C MET A 207 -40.53 14.14 -22.08
N ASN A 208 -40.91 14.27 -23.34
CA ASN A 208 -41.29 13.16 -24.23
C ASN A 208 -40.08 12.72 -25.07
N ILE A 209 -40.12 11.49 -25.55
CA ILE A 209 -39.12 10.96 -26.48
C ILE A 209 -39.06 11.84 -27.73
N GLY A 210 -37.84 12.31 -28.06
CA GLY A 210 -37.58 13.20 -29.17
C GLY A 210 -37.56 14.67 -28.80
N ASP A 211 -37.96 15.04 -27.59
CA ASP A 211 -37.92 16.42 -27.13
C ASP A 211 -36.46 16.91 -26.96
N GLU A 212 -36.25 18.19 -27.36
CA GLU A 212 -35.00 18.91 -27.10
C GLU A 212 -35.28 20.07 -26.13
N LYS A 213 -34.42 20.22 -25.12
CA LYS A 213 -34.58 21.25 -24.09
C LYS A 213 -33.24 21.81 -23.68
N ASP A 214 -33.18 23.12 -23.51
CA ASP A 214 -32.06 23.79 -22.85
C ASP A 214 -32.35 23.86 -21.36
N ILE A 215 -31.43 23.37 -20.53
CA ILE A 215 -31.53 23.39 -19.08
C ILE A 215 -30.39 24.23 -18.46
N ASP A 216 -30.76 25.06 -17.51
CA ASP A 216 -29.82 25.92 -16.79
C ASP A 216 -29.41 25.25 -15.47
N ILE A 217 -28.11 25.04 -15.26
CA ILE A 217 -27.55 24.40 -14.08
C ILE A 217 -26.46 25.28 -13.49
N THR A 218 -26.38 25.35 -12.17
CA THR A 218 -25.27 25.95 -11.44
C THR A 218 -24.46 24.86 -10.75
N PHE A 219 -23.18 24.76 -11.09
CA PHE A 219 -22.28 23.78 -10.44
C PHE A 219 -22.08 24.12 -8.96
N PRO A 220 -22.01 23.10 -8.05
CA PRO A 220 -21.67 23.31 -6.65
C PRO A 220 -20.29 23.96 -6.47
N GLU A 221 -20.07 24.63 -5.34
CA GLU A 221 -18.77 25.26 -5.04
C GLU A 221 -17.63 24.26 -4.83
N ASN A 222 -17.95 23.01 -4.45
CA ASN A 222 -17.00 21.91 -4.27
C ASN A 222 -16.76 21.08 -5.54
N TYR A 223 -17.00 21.63 -6.71
CA TYR A 223 -16.74 20.99 -8.00
C TYR A 223 -15.36 21.38 -8.55
N ALA A 224 -15.01 20.87 -9.76
CA ALA A 224 -13.75 21.21 -10.40
C ALA A 224 -13.55 22.74 -10.49
N PRO A 225 -12.34 23.27 -10.20
CA PRO A 225 -12.11 24.73 -10.07
C PRO A 225 -12.54 25.55 -11.29
N GLU A 226 -12.53 24.92 -12.46
CA GLU A 226 -12.92 25.57 -13.72
C GLU A 226 -14.43 25.77 -13.87
N LEU A 227 -15.24 24.98 -13.15
CA LEU A 227 -16.70 24.96 -13.22
C LEU A 227 -17.39 25.34 -11.90
N ALA A 228 -16.69 25.28 -10.76
CA ALA A 228 -17.25 25.55 -9.43
C ALA A 228 -18.01 26.87 -9.36
N GLY A 229 -19.26 26.82 -8.90
CA GLY A 229 -20.14 27.99 -8.74
C GLY A 229 -20.59 28.65 -10.04
N LYS A 230 -20.26 28.09 -11.21
CA LYS A 230 -20.62 28.72 -12.52
C LYS A 230 -21.95 28.18 -13.05
N ALA A 231 -22.71 29.09 -13.64
CA ALA A 231 -23.92 28.74 -14.38
C ALA A 231 -23.56 28.25 -15.78
N VAL A 232 -24.11 27.12 -16.18
CA VAL A 232 -23.94 26.49 -17.50
C VAL A 232 -25.29 26.13 -18.10
N VAL A 233 -25.33 26.06 -19.40
CA VAL A 233 -26.53 25.64 -20.14
C VAL A 233 -26.23 24.31 -20.81
N PHE A 234 -27.05 23.30 -20.53
CA PHE A 234 -27.00 22.02 -21.22
C PHE A 234 -28.12 21.92 -22.25
N LYS A 235 -27.76 21.61 -23.46
CA LYS A 235 -28.73 21.23 -24.49
C LYS A 235 -28.93 19.74 -24.45
N ILE A 236 -30.14 19.33 -24.12
CA ILE A 236 -30.48 17.91 -23.94
C ILE A 236 -31.46 17.49 -25.01
N LYS A 237 -31.29 16.27 -25.49
CA LYS A 237 -32.24 15.56 -26.33
C LYS A 237 -32.56 14.23 -25.70
N LEU A 238 -33.82 13.93 -25.49
CA LEU A 238 -34.29 12.64 -25.01
C LEU A 238 -34.48 11.68 -26.21
N ASN A 239 -33.59 10.70 -26.32
CA ASN A 239 -33.64 9.75 -27.46
C ASN A 239 -34.56 8.56 -27.21
N ASN A 240 -34.53 8.00 -26.00
CA ASN A 240 -35.37 6.88 -25.58
C ASN A 240 -35.65 6.95 -24.07
N LEU A 241 -36.67 6.28 -23.66
CA LEU A 241 -37.04 6.15 -22.26
C LEU A 241 -37.31 4.69 -21.92
N SER A 242 -36.71 4.19 -20.85
CA SER A 242 -36.94 2.83 -20.36
C SER A 242 -37.10 2.84 -18.85
N VAL A 243 -37.76 1.78 -18.37
CA VAL A 243 -37.95 1.54 -16.92
C VAL A 243 -37.19 0.28 -16.55
N ASN A 244 -36.48 0.30 -15.44
CA ASN A 244 -35.92 -0.89 -14.85
C ASN A 244 -37.05 -1.67 -14.16
N GLU A 245 -37.63 -2.62 -14.87
CA GLU A 245 -38.64 -3.52 -14.30
C GLU A 245 -37.91 -4.50 -13.36
N LEU A 246 -38.20 -4.37 -12.07
CA LEU A 246 -37.66 -5.25 -11.05
C LEU A 246 -38.42 -6.56 -11.01
N PRO A 247 -37.77 -7.73 -11.05
CA PRO A 247 -38.46 -9.03 -10.92
C PRO A 247 -39.15 -9.10 -9.54
N GLU A 248 -40.23 -9.89 -9.45
CA GLU A 248 -40.83 -10.19 -8.16
C GLU A 248 -39.94 -11.10 -7.32
N LEU A 249 -39.93 -10.91 -5.98
CA LEU A 249 -39.19 -11.76 -5.05
C LEU A 249 -40.00 -13.04 -4.79
N ASP A 250 -39.87 -14.01 -5.71
CA ASP A 250 -40.55 -15.30 -5.67
C ASP A 250 -39.58 -16.46 -5.97
N ASP A 251 -40.13 -17.66 -6.08
CA ASP A 251 -39.35 -18.86 -6.40
C ASP A 251 -38.79 -18.85 -7.84
N GLU A 252 -39.35 -18.07 -8.77
CA GLU A 252 -38.80 -17.89 -10.10
C GLU A 252 -37.52 -17.04 -10.07
N PHE A 253 -37.55 -15.94 -9.31
CA PHE A 253 -36.37 -15.14 -9.04
C PHE A 253 -35.26 -15.94 -8.35
N ALA A 254 -35.61 -16.82 -7.40
CA ALA A 254 -34.63 -17.69 -6.75
C ALA A 254 -33.97 -18.65 -7.73
N LYS A 255 -34.73 -19.21 -8.68
CA LYS A 255 -34.23 -20.11 -9.73
C LYS A 255 -33.28 -19.40 -10.68
N ASP A 256 -33.55 -18.14 -11.02
CA ASP A 256 -32.66 -17.31 -11.84
C ASP A 256 -31.32 -17.07 -11.13
N ASN A 257 -31.30 -17.12 -9.79
CA ASN A 257 -30.11 -17.04 -8.97
C ASN A 257 -29.51 -18.39 -8.52
N GLY A 258 -30.05 -19.52 -9.02
CA GLY A 258 -29.51 -20.86 -8.81
C GLY A 258 -30.07 -21.62 -7.59
N PHE A 259 -31.18 -21.17 -7.01
CA PHE A 259 -31.88 -21.82 -5.88
C PHE A 259 -33.25 -22.33 -6.26
N ASP A 260 -33.74 -23.39 -5.62
CA ASP A 260 -35.05 -23.96 -5.94
C ASP A 260 -36.21 -23.11 -5.38
N THR A 261 -36.00 -22.46 -4.23
CA THR A 261 -37.02 -21.65 -3.56
C THR A 261 -36.43 -20.32 -3.02
N LEU A 262 -37.31 -19.33 -2.86
CA LEU A 262 -36.91 -18.03 -2.26
C LEU A 262 -36.41 -18.19 -0.82
N ASP A 263 -36.94 -19.14 -0.06
CA ASP A 263 -36.51 -19.40 1.31
C ASP A 263 -35.10 -20.00 1.35
N GLU A 264 -34.72 -20.86 0.41
CA GLU A 264 -33.34 -21.35 0.26
C GLU A 264 -32.38 -20.22 -0.10
N TYR A 265 -32.76 -19.34 -1.02
CA TYR A 265 -31.93 -18.19 -1.39
C TYR A 265 -31.74 -17.23 -0.21
N LYS A 266 -32.82 -16.95 0.55
CA LYS A 266 -32.69 -16.13 1.79
C LYS A 266 -31.79 -16.78 2.83
N ALA A 267 -31.83 -18.10 2.97
CA ALA A 267 -30.99 -18.83 3.91
C ALA A 267 -29.50 -18.77 3.49
N ASP A 268 -29.22 -18.85 2.19
CA ASP A 268 -27.88 -18.71 1.64
C ASP A 268 -27.32 -17.28 1.82
N VAL A 269 -28.11 -16.26 1.47
CA VAL A 269 -27.76 -14.85 1.71
C VAL A 269 -27.46 -14.60 3.20
N LYS A 270 -28.29 -15.16 4.09
CA LYS A 270 -28.07 -15.05 5.53
C LYS A 270 -26.75 -15.71 5.96
N ALA A 271 -26.48 -16.91 5.47
CA ALA A 271 -25.24 -17.65 5.79
C ALA A 271 -24.00 -16.91 5.27
N ASP A 272 -24.06 -16.33 4.08
CA ASP A 272 -22.98 -15.53 3.52
C ASP A 272 -22.74 -14.24 4.33
N LEU A 273 -23.80 -13.53 4.73
CA LEU A 273 -23.72 -12.37 5.60
C LEU A 273 -23.13 -12.73 6.97
N GLU A 274 -23.59 -13.81 7.61
CA GLU A 274 -23.06 -14.32 8.89
C GLU A 274 -21.57 -14.65 8.77
N LYS A 275 -21.17 -15.30 7.68
CA LYS A 275 -19.77 -15.62 7.40
C LYS A 275 -18.93 -14.35 7.25
N ARG A 276 -19.36 -13.41 6.39
CA ARG A 276 -18.65 -12.13 6.19
C ARG A 276 -18.49 -11.33 7.48
N LYS A 277 -19.57 -11.24 8.27
CA LYS A 277 -19.52 -10.56 9.58
C LYS A 277 -18.60 -11.27 10.57
N THR A 278 -18.64 -12.61 10.61
CA THR A 278 -17.75 -13.38 11.49
C THR A 278 -16.29 -13.15 11.12
N GLU A 279 -15.95 -13.22 9.82
CA GLU A 279 -14.59 -12.96 9.34
C GLU A 279 -14.15 -11.52 9.66
N GLN A 280 -15.03 -10.55 9.52
CA GLN A 280 -14.76 -9.15 9.90
C GLN A 280 -14.50 -9.01 11.39
N ARG A 281 -15.37 -9.57 12.25
CA ARG A 281 -15.22 -9.54 13.72
C ARG A 281 -13.95 -10.24 14.19
N ASP A 282 -13.63 -11.38 13.61
CA ASP A 282 -12.37 -12.09 13.90
C ASP A 282 -11.16 -11.25 13.45
N GLY A 283 -11.27 -10.53 12.33
CA GLY A 283 -10.25 -9.57 11.90
C GLY A 283 -10.06 -8.42 12.90
N GLU A 284 -11.15 -7.85 13.41
CA GLU A 284 -11.13 -6.79 14.43
C GLU A 284 -10.47 -7.28 15.73
N VAL A 285 -10.84 -8.49 16.19
CA VAL A 285 -10.24 -9.13 17.37
C VAL A 285 -8.75 -9.38 17.16
N ARG A 286 -8.34 -9.88 15.98
CA ARG A 286 -6.92 -10.06 15.65
C ARG A 286 -6.15 -8.76 15.68
N ALA A 287 -6.73 -7.69 15.12
CA ALA A 287 -6.11 -6.35 15.11
C ALA A 287 -5.94 -5.80 16.55
N ASP A 288 -6.96 -5.94 17.40
CA ASP A 288 -6.91 -5.51 18.81
C ASP A 288 -5.84 -6.28 19.60
N LEU A 289 -5.80 -7.61 19.46
CA LEU A 289 -4.80 -8.45 20.09
C LEU A 289 -3.39 -8.12 19.64
N MET A 290 -3.20 -7.88 18.34
CA MET A 290 -1.92 -7.48 17.77
C MET A 290 -1.49 -6.13 18.32
N HIS A 291 -2.40 -5.14 18.36
CA HIS A 291 -2.14 -3.84 18.94
C HIS A 291 -1.73 -3.92 20.42
N LYS A 292 -2.40 -4.76 21.21
CA LYS A 292 -2.05 -5.02 22.62
C LYS A 292 -0.68 -5.67 22.74
N ALA A 293 -0.36 -6.67 21.92
CA ALA A 293 0.95 -7.31 21.90
C ALA A 293 2.08 -6.34 21.53
N ILE A 294 1.85 -5.47 20.53
CA ILE A 294 2.77 -4.38 20.16
C ILE A 294 2.95 -3.41 21.33
N GLY A 295 1.85 -3.03 22.01
CA GLY A 295 1.92 -2.14 23.18
C GLY A 295 2.70 -2.72 24.36
N ASN A 296 2.74 -4.03 24.49
CA ASN A 296 3.49 -4.72 25.55
C ASN A 296 4.98 -4.92 25.23
N MET A 297 5.39 -4.82 23.96
CA MET A 297 6.80 -4.95 23.58
C MET A 297 7.55 -3.64 23.78
N THR A 298 8.86 -3.76 23.98
CA THR A 298 9.77 -2.61 24.00
C THR A 298 10.75 -2.72 22.84
N VAL A 299 10.75 -1.70 21.98
CA VAL A 299 11.64 -1.62 20.82
C VAL A 299 11.93 -0.16 20.50
N ALA A 300 13.18 0.14 20.14
CA ALA A 300 13.57 1.43 19.58
C ALA A 300 13.60 1.30 18.05
N VAL A 301 12.52 1.70 17.39
CA VAL A 301 12.40 1.59 15.92
C VAL A 301 13.27 2.65 15.24
N PRO A 302 14.25 2.26 14.40
CA PRO A 302 15.05 3.22 13.66
C PRO A 302 14.21 3.96 12.61
N GLU A 303 14.42 5.27 12.49
CA GLU A 303 13.68 6.10 11.53
C GLU A 303 13.85 5.65 10.07
N VAL A 304 15.01 5.06 9.74
CA VAL A 304 15.28 4.52 8.40
C VAL A 304 14.32 3.38 8.03
N MET A 305 14.01 2.49 8.96
CA MET A 305 13.03 1.40 8.72
C MET A 305 11.63 1.96 8.44
N VAL A 306 11.23 2.98 9.20
CA VAL A 306 9.92 3.63 9.00
C VAL A 306 9.87 4.31 7.63
N LYS A 307 10.95 4.99 7.22
CA LYS A 307 11.03 5.63 5.90
C LYS A 307 10.97 4.60 4.76
N GLU A 308 11.74 3.52 4.86
CA GLU A 308 11.72 2.45 3.84
C GLU A 308 10.33 1.80 3.74
N LYS A 309 9.67 1.55 4.87
CA LYS A 309 8.30 1.02 4.88
C LYS A 309 7.29 2.02 4.32
N ALA A 310 7.44 3.31 4.61
CA ALA A 310 6.60 4.35 4.03
C ALA A 310 6.75 4.41 2.50
N GLU A 311 7.96 4.29 1.99
CA GLU A 311 8.21 4.20 0.54
C GLU A 311 7.54 2.96 -0.08
N GLU A 312 7.60 1.82 0.61
CA GLU A 312 6.92 0.59 0.17
C GLU A 312 5.41 0.78 0.11
N ILE A 313 4.79 1.39 1.13
CA ILE A 313 3.36 1.69 1.17
C ILE A 313 2.97 2.59 0.00
N ILE A 314 3.72 3.65 -0.26
CA ILE A 314 3.45 4.58 -1.37
C ILE A 314 3.55 3.87 -2.72
N ARG A 315 4.58 3.04 -2.93
CA ARG A 315 4.75 2.28 -4.17
C ARG A 315 3.63 1.25 -4.37
N ASN A 316 3.20 0.58 -3.30
CA ASN A 316 2.07 -0.35 -3.35
C ASN A 316 0.76 0.39 -3.69
N TYR A 317 0.55 1.57 -3.09
CA TYR A 317 -0.59 2.43 -3.43
C TYR A 317 -0.56 2.86 -4.90
N ALA A 318 0.60 3.29 -5.40
CA ALA A 318 0.78 3.68 -6.80
C ALA A 318 0.45 2.55 -7.80
N ARG A 319 0.80 1.29 -7.45
CA ARG A 319 0.47 0.12 -8.27
C ARG A 319 -1.03 -0.08 -8.45
N ASN A 320 -1.84 0.27 -7.45
CA ASN A 320 -3.30 0.19 -7.55
C ASN A 320 -3.87 1.17 -8.60
N PHE A 321 -3.11 2.25 -8.91
CA PHE A 321 -3.42 3.19 -9.98
C PHE A 321 -2.69 2.89 -11.30
N GLY A 322 -2.09 1.69 -11.43
CA GLY A 322 -1.41 1.25 -12.65
C GLY A 322 0.02 1.81 -12.82
N VAL A 323 0.57 2.49 -11.81
CA VAL A 323 1.96 2.99 -11.84
C VAL A 323 2.89 1.87 -11.37
N THR A 324 3.54 1.18 -12.31
CA THR A 324 4.42 0.02 -12.03
C THR A 324 5.91 0.32 -12.20
N ASP A 325 6.28 1.52 -12.66
CA ASP A 325 7.66 1.91 -12.87
C ASP A 325 8.34 2.27 -11.53
N ASN A 326 9.18 1.36 -11.05
CA ASN A 326 9.94 1.53 -9.81
C ASN A 326 11.09 2.54 -9.91
N SER A 327 11.42 3.04 -11.11
CA SER A 327 12.48 4.03 -11.33
C SER A 327 12.05 5.46 -11.04
N ILE A 328 10.74 5.70 -10.86
CA ILE A 328 10.20 7.03 -10.55
C ILE A 328 10.71 7.46 -9.16
N PRO A 329 11.34 8.63 -9.04
CA PRO A 329 11.73 9.20 -7.76
C PRO A 329 10.53 9.39 -6.82
N MET A 330 10.75 9.21 -5.51
CA MET A 330 9.66 9.20 -4.53
C MET A 330 8.91 10.54 -4.45
N ASP A 331 9.62 11.65 -4.52
CA ASP A 331 9.05 13.00 -4.54
C ASP A 331 8.06 13.18 -5.70
N LYS A 332 8.45 12.74 -6.90
CA LYS A 332 7.60 12.80 -8.07
C LYS A 332 6.41 11.85 -7.99
N LEU A 333 6.62 10.67 -7.39
CA LEU A 333 5.54 9.71 -7.17
C LEU A 333 4.48 10.26 -6.21
N CYS A 334 4.91 10.89 -5.11
CA CYS A 334 4.01 11.58 -4.18
C CYS A 334 3.21 12.70 -4.85
N GLU A 335 3.86 13.50 -5.69
CA GLU A 335 3.18 14.54 -6.47
C GLU A 335 2.10 13.98 -7.40
N MET A 336 2.42 12.89 -8.14
CA MET A 336 1.47 12.21 -9.03
C MET A 336 0.25 11.63 -8.29
N LEU A 337 0.44 11.19 -7.05
CA LEU A 337 -0.61 10.63 -6.20
C LEU A 337 -1.36 11.70 -5.37
N GLY A 338 -0.98 12.97 -5.49
CA GLY A 338 -1.55 14.05 -4.68
C GLY A 338 -1.22 13.98 -3.20
N LEU A 339 -0.15 13.27 -2.83
CA LEU A 339 0.30 13.13 -1.44
C LEU A 339 1.12 14.35 -1.05
N ASN A 340 0.63 15.11 -0.09
CA ASN A 340 1.32 16.27 0.48
C ASN A 340 2.09 15.89 1.76
N GLU A 341 2.87 16.84 2.28
CA GLU A 341 3.68 16.65 3.49
C GLU A 341 2.80 16.35 4.73
N GLU A 342 1.58 16.89 4.78
CA GLU A 342 0.64 16.65 5.87
C GLU A 342 0.13 15.20 5.83
N ALA A 343 -0.29 14.68 4.66
CA ALA A 343 -0.69 13.29 4.48
C ALA A 343 0.46 12.32 4.82
N MET A 344 1.70 12.67 4.46
CA MET A 344 2.89 11.90 4.85
C MET A 344 3.02 11.79 6.37
N LYS A 345 2.93 12.91 7.10
CA LYS A 345 3.12 12.96 8.55
C LYS A 345 1.95 12.37 9.34
N THR A 346 0.71 12.60 8.88
CA THR A 346 -0.49 12.23 9.66
C THR A 346 -1.00 10.82 9.36
N SER A 347 -0.70 10.27 8.19
CA SER A 347 -1.25 8.99 7.77
C SER A 347 -0.17 7.97 7.42
N ILE A 348 0.74 8.30 6.50
CA ILE A 348 1.68 7.32 5.93
C ILE A 348 2.76 6.92 6.94
N MET A 349 3.42 7.89 7.58
CA MET A 349 4.48 7.60 8.54
C MET A 349 3.99 6.83 9.77
N PRO A 350 2.85 7.17 10.39
CA PRO A 350 2.29 6.36 11.49
C PRO A 350 1.90 4.95 11.06
N ALA A 351 1.33 4.79 9.87
CA ALA A 351 0.99 3.47 9.32
C ALA A 351 2.26 2.63 9.06
N ALA A 352 3.31 3.25 8.52
CA ALA A 352 4.60 2.60 8.31
C ALA A 352 5.24 2.16 9.64
N GLU A 353 5.23 3.03 10.66
CA GLU A 353 5.76 2.69 11.98
C GLU A 353 4.98 1.52 12.62
N ALA A 354 3.66 1.52 12.50
CA ALA A 354 2.82 0.42 12.98
C ALA A 354 3.14 -0.90 12.26
N GLN A 355 3.33 -0.87 10.94
CA GLN A 355 3.73 -2.07 10.18
C GLN A 355 5.11 -2.56 10.57
N VAL A 356 6.10 -1.66 10.71
CA VAL A 356 7.45 -2.04 11.17
C VAL A 356 7.39 -2.69 12.55
N LYS A 357 6.63 -2.13 13.49
CA LYS A 357 6.44 -2.71 14.83
C LYS A 357 5.79 -4.09 14.77
N ASN A 358 4.80 -4.27 13.88
CA ASN A 358 4.16 -5.55 13.65
C ASN A 358 5.15 -6.59 13.13
N ASP A 359 5.94 -6.25 12.11
CA ASP A 359 6.94 -7.14 11.53
C ASP A 359 7.97 -7.56 12.59
N LEU A 360 8.49 -6.59 13.36
CA LEU A 360 9.46 -6.83 14.44
C LEU A 360 8.88 -7.71 15.57
N LEU A 361 7.60 -7.51 15.95
CA LEU A 361 6.92 -8.36 16.93
C LEU A 361 6.85 -9.80 16.45
N LEU A 362 6.38 -10.01 15.21
CA LEU A 362 6.23 -11.35 14.65
C LEU A 362 7.58 -12.07 14.54
N GLU A 363 8.62 -11.38 14.07
CA GLU A 363 9.98 -11.95 14.01
C GLU A 363 10.53 -12.31 15.39
N ALA A 364 10.30 -11.47 16.39
CA ALA A 364 10.71 -11.77 17.75
C ALA A 364 9.96 -12.97 18.34
N ILE A 365 8.66 -13.14 18.05
CA ILE A 365 7.87 -14.30 18.44
C ILE A 365 8.37 -15.55 17.71
N VAL A 366 8.64 -15.47 16.39
CA VAL A 366 9.22 -16.58 15.62
C VAL A 366 10.51 -17.07 16.25
N ALA A 367 11.40 -16.15 16.65
CA ALA A 367 12.65 -16.48 17.31
C ALA A 367 12.44 -17.09 18.70
N ALA A 368 11.48 -16.57 19.50
CA ALA A 368 11.20 -17.04 20.85
C ALA A 368 10.53 -18.42 20.87
N GLU A 369 9.61 -18.70 19.94
CA GLU A 369 8.89 -19.98 19.85
C GLU A 369 9.67 -21.05 19.07
N GLY A 370 10.63 -20.64 18.24
CA GLY A 370 11.47 -21.55 17.46
C GLY A 370 10.70 -22.30 16.37
N PHE A 371 9.76 -21.63 15.69
CA PHE A 371 9.01 -22.25 14.60
C PHE A 371 9.91 -22.77 13.49
N ALA A 372 9.74 -24.04 13.15
CA ALA A 372 10.48 -24.73 12.10
C ALA A 372 9.52 -25.62 11.30
N PRO A 373 8.69 -25.04 10.41
CA PRO A 373 7.77 -25.84 9.60
C PRO A 373 8.54 -26.81 8.74
N THR A 374 8.00 -28.01 8.58
CA THR A 374 8.57 -29.05 7.69
C THR A 374 8.34 -28.68 6.23
N GLU A 375 9.08 -29.29 5.31
CA GLU A 375 8.86 -29.12 3.87
C GLU A 375 7.41 -29.46 3.47
N GLU A 376 6.81 -30.49 4.08
CA GLU A 376 5.43 -30.90 3.81
C GLU A 376 4.43 -29.84 4.27
N GLU A 377 4.59 -29.25 5.46
CA GLU A 377 3.76 -28.17 5.97
C GLU A 377 3.90 -26.91 5.12
N THR A 378 5.10 -26.62 4.62
CA THR A 378 5.34 -25.48 3.73
C THR A 378 4.68 -25.69 2.37
N GLU A 379 4.74 -26.92 1.81
CA GLU A 379 4.03 -27.25 0.56
C GLU A 379 2.52 -27.12 0.71
N GLU A 380 1.94 -27.57 1.83
CA GLU A 380 0.52 -27.41 2.12
C GLU A 380 0.14 -25.91 2.26
N TYR A 381 0.99 -25.14 2.93
CA TYR A 381 0.79 -23.70 3.07
C TYR A 381 0.81 -22.97 1.71
N ILE A 382 1.76 -23.33 0.84
CA ILE A 382 1.84 -22.81 -0.53
C ILE A 382 0.57 -23.14 -1.32
N ALA A 383 0.08 -24.38 -1.22
CA ALA A 383 -1.12 -24.80 -1.93
C ALA A 383 -2.36 -24.01 -1.47
N LYS A 384 -2.55 -23.85 -0.15
CA LYS A 384 -3.64 -23.05 0.42
C LYS A 384 -3.56 -21.57 0.04
N THR A 385 -2.36 -21.02 0.06
CA THR A 385 -2.13 -19.61 -0.33
C THR A 385 -2.41 -19.40 -1.82
N ALA A 386 -1.99 -20.33 -2.65
CA ALA A 386 -2.27 -20.31 -4.09
C ALA A 386 -3.78 -20.37 -4.38
N GLU A 387 -4.51 -21.22 -3.69
CA GLU A 387 -5.98 -21.31 -3.80
C GLU A 387 -6.66 -19.99 -3.41
N LYS A 388 -6.26 -19.38 -2.28
CA LYS A 388 -6.79 -18.07 -1.84
C LYS A 388 -6.55 -16.95 -2.84
N LEU A 389 -5.40 -16.96 -3.52
CA LEU A 389 -5.00 -15.94 -4.49
C LEU A 389 -5.48 -16.23 -5.92
N GLY A 390 -6.11 -17.40 -6.16
CA GLY A 390 -6.48 -17.83 -7.50
C GLY A 390 -5.29 -18.06 -8.43
N ALA A 391 -4.11 -18.36 -7.87
CA ALA A 391 -2.85 -18.58 -8.57
C ALA A 391 -2.46 -20.07 -8.52
N LYS A 392 -1.37 -20.44 -9.21
CA LYS A 392 -0.81 -21.79 -9.11
C LYS A 392 0.35 -21.82 -8.12
N ALA A 393 0.47 -22.91 -7.37
CA ALA A 393 1.54 -23.10 -6.39
C ALA A 393 2.95 -22.90 -6.98
N GLU A 394 3.20 -23.39 -8.20
CA GLU A 394 4.45 -23.24 -8.90
C GLU A 394 4.77 -21.79 -9.28
N GLU A 395 3.75 -21.00 -9.62
CA GLU A 395 3.89 -19.58 -9.93
C GLU A 395 4.31 -18.79 -8.68
N LEU A 396 3.73 -19.10 -7.52
CA LEU A 396 4.13 -18.50 -6.25
C LEU A 396 5.57 -18.85 -5.87
N LYS A 397 5.96 -20.14 -5.99
CA LYS A 397 7.33 -20.58 -5.73
C LYS A 397 8.35 -19.91 -6.65
N GLN A 398 8.01 -19.74 -7.92
CA GLN A 398 8.88 -19.09 -8.89
C GLN A 398 9.02 -17.60 -8.64
N TYR A 399 7.96 -16.93 -8.20
CA TYR A 399 7.95 -15.49 -8.02
C TYR A 399 8.59 -15.07 -6.69
N PHE A 400 8.24 -15.74 -5.59
CA PHE A 400 8.69 -15.35 -4.25
C PHE A 400 9.87 -16.19 -3.73
N GLY A 401 10.04 -17.42 -4.18
CA GLY A 401 10.97 -18.39 -3.61
C GLY A 401 10.41 -19.11 -2.37
N VAL A 402 10.81 -20.37 -2.20
CA VAL A 402 10.31 -21.23 -1.12
C VAL A 402 10.73 -20.70 0.27
N ASP A 403 11.97 -20.20 0.37
CA ASP A 403 12.51 -19.67 1.63
C ASP A 403 11.71 -18.45 2.13
N PHE A 404 11.38 -17.53 1.23
CA PHE A 404 10.56 -16.38 1.56
C PHE A 404 9.16 -16.79 2.05
N ILE A 405 8.53 -17.75 1.35
CA ILE A 405 7.20 -18.23 1.73
C ILE A 405 7.25 -18.95 3.09
N ALA A 406 8.33 -19.70 3.37
CA ALA A 406 8.52 -20.34 4.67
C ALA A 406 8.68 -19.32 5.82
N GLU A 407 9.36 -18.18 5.57
CA GLU A 407 9.43 -17.10 6.57
C GLU A 407 8.07 -16.43 6.79
N GLU A 408 7.30 -16.20 5.73
CA GLU A 408 5.93 -15.68 5.87
C GLU A 408 5.00 -16.67 6.59
N GLN A 409 5.15 -17.97 6.35
CA GLN A 409 4.46 -19.02 7.12
C GLN A 409 4.77 -18.94 8.61
N LYS A 410 6.04 -18.75 8.99
CA LYS A 410 6.44 -18.60 10.40
C LYS A 410 5.80 -17.36 11.03
N LYS A 411 5.74 -16.24 10.30
CA LYS A 411 5.06 -15.02 10.78
C LYS A 411 3.56 -15.24 10.96
N GLU A 412 2.91 -15.98 10.05
CA GLU A 412 1.50 -16.35 10.21
C GLU A 412 1.31 -17.24 11.44
N MET A 413 2.18 -18.22 11.68
CA MET A 413 2.16 -19.04 12.91
C MET A 413 2.33 -18.19 14.17
N ALA A 414 3.21 -17.19 14.14
CA ALA A 414 3.41 -16.23 15.23
C ALA A 414 2.17 -15.37 15.49
N SER A 415 1.49 -14.91 14.43
CA SER A 415 0.21 -14.21 14.54
C SER A 415 -0.87 -15.13 15.13
N ASN A 416 -0.95 -16.37 14.65
CA ASN A 416 -1.95 -17.32 15.10
C ASN A 416 -1.78 -17.68 16.60
N ILE A 417 -0.55 -17.80 17.11
CA ILE A 417 -0.34 -18.11 18.54
C ILE A 417 -0.88 -17.00 19.46
N ILE A 418 -0.85 -15.74 19.01
CA ILE A 418 -1.45 -14.62 19.76
C ILE A 418 -2.96 -14.79 19.83
N PHE A 419 -3.61 -15.13 18.71
CA PHE A 419 -5.05 -15.30 18.62
C PHE A 419 -5.52 -16.58 19.32
N ASP A 420 -4.87 -17.72 19.08
CA ASP A 420 -5.28 -19.02 19.59
C ASP A 420 -5.14 -19.14 21.12
N THR A 421 -4.23 -18.37 21.70
CA THR A 421 -4.05 -18.32 23.16
C THR A 421 -4.86 -17.23 23.84
N ALA A 422 -5.56 -16.38 23.07
CA ALA A 422 -6.31 -15.24 23.58
C ALA A 422 -7.53 -15.67 24.40
N ILE A 423 -7.90 -14.84 25.36
CA ILE A 423 -9.14 -14.96 26.15
C ILE A 423 -10.17 -14.04 25.47
N ILE A 424 -10.98 -14.62 24.59
CA ILE A 424 -12.00 -13.88 23.85
C ILE A 424 -13.30 -13.93 24.68
N THR A 425 -13.82 -12.75 25.03
CA THR A 425 -15.12 -12.59 25.69
C THR A 425 -16.13 -12.02 24.69
N GLU A 426 -17.35 -12.56 24.68
CA GLU A 426 -18.40 -11.99 23.84
C GLU A 426 -18.91 -10.70 24.49
N ALA A 427 -18.81 -9.62 23.73
CA ALA A 427 -19.40 -8.34 24.11
C ALA A 427 -20.94 -8.40 23.98
N ALA A 428 -21.64 -7.61 24.77
CA ALA A 428 -23.07 -7.41 24.53
C ALA A 428 -23.26 -6.78 23.13
N PRO A 429 -24.36 -7.11 22.42
CA PRO A 429 -24.67 -6.44 21.16
C PRO A 429 -24.58 -4.92 21.35
N GLU A 430 -23.92 -4.24 20.45
CA GLU A 430 -23.92 -2.76 20.45
C GLU A 430 -25.37 -2.30 20.36
N GLU A 431 -25.98 -1.96 21.50
CA GLU A 431 -27.15 -1.10 21.47
C GLU A 431 -26.70 0.18 20.79
N LYS A 432 -27.22 0.39 19.58
CA LYS A 432 -26.96 1.48 18.64
C LYS A 432 -26.24 2.66 19.30
N ALA A 433 -24.95 2.77 19.09
CA ALA A 433 -24.12 3.90 19.53
C ALA A 433 -24.65 5.25 18.99
N GLU A 434 -25.52 5.22 17.99
CA GLU A 434 -26.23 6.38 17.44
C GLU A 434 -27.29 6.96 18.40
N GLU A 435 -27.96 6.17 19.23
CA GLU A 435 -28.92 6.72 20.20
C GLU A 435 -28.21 7.39 21.39
N LYS A 436 -27.01 6.94 21.78
CA LYS A 436 -26.23 7.59 22.84
C LYS A 436 -25.53 8.86 22.41
N ALA A 437 -25.17 9.00 21.13
CA ALA A 437 -24.63 10.26 20.61
C ALA A 437 -25.72 11.37 20.54
N GLU A 438 -26.94 11.01 20.16
CA GLU A 438 -28.05 11.95 20.13
C GLU A 438 -28.59 12.34 21.54
N GLU A 439 -28.51 11.45 22.54
CA GLU A 439 -28.87 11.79 23.92
C GLU A 439 -27.84 12.70 24.59
N THR A 440 -26.54 12.50 24.31
CA THR A 440 -25.48 13.38 24.86
C THR A 440 -25.44 14.77 24.20
N GLU A 441 -25.86 14.91 22.94
CA GLU A 441 -26.05 16.24 22.34
C GLU A 441 -27.29 16.97 22.84
N LYS A 442 -28.34 16.24 23.22
CA LYS A 442 -29.59 16.85 23.78
C LYS A 442 -29.49 17.20 25.26
N GLU A 443 -28.53 16.67 26.01
CA GLU A 443 -28.25 17.11 27.38
C GLU A 443 -27.21 18.25 27.48
N ALA A 444 -26.57 18.64 26.35
CA ALA A 444 -25.58 19.71 26.29
C ALA A 444 -26.14 21.04 25.69
N GLU A 445 -27.41 21.11 25.28
CA GLU A 445 -28.15 22.32 24.95
C GLU A 445 -29.05 22.72 26.15
#